data_eff612f330132d139a93d83535c8f57c
#
_entry.id   eff612f330132d139a93d83535c8f57c
#
_cell.length_a   1.000
_cell.length_b   1.000
_cell.length_c   1.000
_cell.angle_alpha   90.00
_cell.angle_beta   90.00
_cell.angle_gamma   90.00
#
_symmetry.space_group_name_H-M   'P 1'
#
loop_
_entity.id
_entity.type
_entity.pdbx_description
1 polymer ?
#
loop_
_entity_poly.entity_id
_entity_poly.type
_entity_poly.pdbx_seq_one_letter_code
_entity_poly.pdbx_strand_id
1 'polypeptide(L)' 'QPRAVLDSCLLSMDEGSCQRYTLRWYFSSQAGACRPFIYSGCGGNSNRFLHQEECEELCLGKAEGIHRIDPFR' A
#
# COMPACT_ATOMS: atom_id res chain seq x y z
N GLN A 1 9.93 -6.76 19.42
CA GLN A 1 8.96 -7.40 18.58
C GLN A 1 9.13 -6.93 17.15
N PRO A 2 9.43 -7.81 16.29
CA PRO A 2 9.61 -7.41 14.91
C PRO A 2 8.31 -6.86 14.35
N ARG A 3 8.46 -5.89 13.53
CA ARG A 3 7.33 -5.33 12.90
C ARG A 3 6.75 -6.34 11.96
N ALA A 4 5.58 -6.76 12.23
CA ALA A 4 4.92 -7.68 11.34
C ALA A 4 4.35 -6.91 10.16
N VAL A 5 4.30 -7.56 9.02
CA VAL A 5 3.59 -7.00 7.90
C VAL A 5 2.12 -7.03 8.25
N LEU A 6 1.42 -5.93 8.02
CA LEU A 6 0.02 -5.85 8.35
C LEU A 6 -0.75 -6.88 7.54
N ASP A 7 -1.82 -7.41 8.15
CA ASP A 7 -2.66 -8.35 7.43
C ASP A 7 -3.17 -7.75 6.12
N SER A 8 -3.45 -6.46 6.13
CA SER A 8 -3.91 -5.80 4.91
C SER A 8 -2.91 -5.95 3.78
N CYS A 9 -1.63 -5.92 4.09
CA CYS A 9 -0.60 -6.02 3.09
C CYS A 9 -0.52 -7.40 2.46
N LEU A 10 -1.12 -8.39 3.10
CA LEU A 10 -1.08 -9.77 2.60
C LEU A 10 -2.28 -10.13 1.75
N LEU A 11 -3.27 -9.26 1.69
CA LEU A 11 -4.45 -9.52 0.90
C LEU A 11 -4.15 -9.36 -0.58
N SER A 12 -4.84 -10.11 -1.40
CA SER A 12 -4.72 -9.96 -2.84
C SER A 12 -5.26 -8.61 -3.27
N MET A 13 -4.75 -8.11 -4.39
CA MET A 13 -5.28 -6.89 -4.95
C MET A 13 -6.73 -7.09 -5.34
N ASP A 14 -7.58 -6.13 -5.01
CA ASP A 14 -9.00 -6.24 -5.28
C ASP A 14 -9.49 -4.91 -5.80
N GLU A 15 -9.84 -4.87 -7.07
CA GLU A 15 -10.24 -3.62 -7.69
C GLU A 15 -11.65 -3.18 -7.32
N GLY A 16 -12.40 -4.03 -6.66
CA GLY A 16 -13.75 -3.67 -6.26
C GLY A 16 -14.77 -3.96 -7.34
N SER A 17 -15.95 -3.39 -7.18
CA SER A 17 -17.07 -3.78 -8.03
C SER A 17 -17.89 -2.61 -8.56
N CYS A 18 -17.36 -1.40 -8.50
CA CYS A 18 -18.05 -0.24 -9.05
C CYS A 18 -17.40 0.19 -10.36
N GLN A 19 -17.67 1.41 -10.79
CA GLN A 19 -17.18 1.90 -12.07
C GLN A 19 -16.68 3.34 -11.97
N ARG A 20 -16.17 3.72 -10.80
CA ARG A 20 -15.56 5.02 -10.61
C ARG A 20 -14.07 4.85 -10.46
N TYR A 21 -13.40 4.67 -11.56
CA TYR A 21 -12.01 4.22 -11.58
C TYR A 21 -11.06 5.31 -11.15
N THR A 22 -10.21 5.01 -10.16
CA THR A 22 -9.18 5.92 -9.71
C THR A 22 -7.90 5.14 -9.43
N LEU A 23 -6.78 5.82 -9.46
CA LEU A 23 -5.51 5.20 -9.18
C LEU A 23 -5.32 5.01 -7.68
N ARG A 24 -4.92 3.83 -7.29
CA ARG A 24 -4.56 3.52 -5.90
C ARG A 24 -3.34 2.64 -5.90
N TRP A 25 -2.84 2.34 -4.71
CA TRP A 25 -1.64 1.53 -4.55
C TRP A 25 -1.96 0.33 -3.67
N TYR A 26 -1.29 -0.78 -3.91
CA TYR A 26 -1.43 -1.96 -3.08
C TYR A 26 -0.06 -2.57 -2.91
N PHE A 27 0.10 -3.37 -1.86
CA PHE A 27 1.34 -4.08 -1.65
C PHE A 27 1.25 -5.44 -2.31
N SER A 28 2.21 -5.72 -3.19
CA SER A 28 2.29 -7.01 -3.88
C SER A 28 3.28 -7.88 -3.14
N SER A 29 2.79 -8.96 -2.51
CA SER A 29 3.69 -9.90 -1.84
C SER A 29 4.63 -10.56 -2.83
N GLN A 30 4.15 -10.84 -4.01
CA GLN A 30 4.99 -11.47 -5.03
C GLN A 30 6.12 -10.56 -5.46
N ALA A 31 5.84 -9.30 -5.64
CA ALA A 31 6.88 -8.36 -6.07
C ALA A 31 7.67 -7.82 -4.90
N GLY A 32 7.14 -7.94 -3.69
CA GLY A 32 7.78 -7.33 -2.53
C GLY A 32 7.80 -5.83 -2.62
N ALA A 33 6.80 -5.24 -3.23
CA ALA A 33 6.79 -3.81 -3.48
C ALA A 33 5.36 -3.33 -3.65
N CYS A 34 5.18 -2.03 -3.47
CA CYS A 34 3.89 -1.40 -3.69
C CYS A 34 3.74 -1.10 -5.17
N ARG A 35 2.58 -1.42 -5.70
CA ARG A 35 2.29 -1.28 -7.11
C ARG A 35 0.99 -0.52 -7.31
N PRO A 36 0.85 0.18 -8.41
CA PRO A 36 -0.39 0.89 -8.66
C PRO A 36 -1.44 -0.03 -9.28
N PHE A 37 -2.68 0.31 -9.04
CA PHE A 37 -3.78 -0.41 -9.69
C PHE A 37 -4.96 0.55 -9.81
N ILE A 38 -5.93 0.17 -10.61
CA ILE A 38 -7.11 0.98 -10.82
C ILE A 38 -8.22 0.45 -9.94
N TYR A 39 -8.63 1.26 -8.98
CA TYR A 39 -9.68 0.91 -8.04
C TYR A 39 -11.01 1.39 -8.57
N SER A 40 -12.03 0.56 -8.47
CA SER A 40 -13.31 0.85 -9.09
C SER A 40 -14.19 1.80 -8.28
N GLY A 41 -13.81 2.11 -7.06
CA GLY A 41 -14.54 3.11 -6.28
C GLY A 41 -15.37 2.56 -5.14
N CYS A 42 -15.60 1.26 -5.09
CA CYS A 42 -16.31 0.67 -3.97
C CYS A 42 -15.91 -0.78 -3.83
N GLY A 43 -16.17 -1.33 -2.65
CA GLY A 43 -15.75 -2.70 -2.37
C GLY A 43 -14.25 -2.76 -2.22
N GLY A 44 -13.69 -3.89 -2.66
CA GLY A 44 -12.27 -4.08 -2.49
C GLY A 44 -11.92 -4.52 -1.09
N ASN A 45 -10.68 -4.30 -0.70
CA ASN A 45 -10.25 -4.67 0.64
C ASN A 45 -9.28 -3.62 1.17
N SER A 46 -8.69 -3.91 2.31
CA SER A 46 -7.86 -2.92 2.97
C SER A 46 -6.44 -2.85 2.42
N ASN A 47 -6.07 -3.71 1.47
CA ASN A 47 -4.78 -3.58 0.80
C ASN A 47 -4.92 -2.55 -0.32
N ARG A 48 -5.16 -1.33 0.09
CA ARG A 48 -5.41 -0.23 -0.84
C ARG A 48 -5.00 1.05 -0.16
N PHE A 49 -4.13 1.79 -0.83
CA PHE A 49 -3.56 3.01 -0.24
C PHE A 49 -3.68 4.12 -1.25
N LEU A 50 -3.84 5.32 -0.75
CA LEU A 50 -3.98 6.48 -1.61
C LEU A 50 -2.65 6.86 -2.25
N HIS A 51 -1.57 6.70 -1.52
CA HIS A 51 -0.24 7.09 -1.97
C HIS A 51 0.74 5.95 -1.84
N GLN A 52 1.72 5.92 -2.73
CA GLN A 52 2.74 4.89 -2.69
C GLN A 52 3.51 4.92 -1.38
N GLU A 53 3.83 6.12 -0.89
CA GLU A 53 4.58 6.24 0.36
C GLU A 53 3.83 5.65 1.53
N GLU A 54 2.52 5.84 1.54
CA GLU A 54 1.71 5.28 2.61
C GLU A 54 1.78 3.76 2.61
N CYS A 55 1.68 3.17 1.44
CA CYS A 55 1.80 1.73 1.30
C CYS A 55 3.16 1.26 1.78
N GLU A 56 4.22 1.96 1.38
CA GLU A 56 5.56 1.54 1.76
C GLU A 56 5.80 1.67 3.25
N GLU A 57 5.27 2.71 3.86
CA GLU A 57 5.43 2.87 5.29
C GLU A 57 4.76 1.73 6.06
N LEU A 58 3.58 1.36 5.64
CA LEU A 58 2.80 0.37 6.38
C LEU A 58 3.19 -1.05 6.04
N CYS A 59 3.60 -1.30 4.81
CA CYS A 59 3.86 -2.67 4.39
C CYS A 59 5.33 -3.03 4.31
N LEU A 60 6.19 -2.04 4.11
CA LEU A 60 7.62 -2.27 4.05
C LEU A 60 8.37 -1.69 5.23
N GLY A 61 7.68 -0.99 6.12
CA GLY A 61 8.32 -0.45 7.30
C GLY A 61 9.28 0.68 7.00
N LYS A 62 9.02 1.45 5.98
CA LYS A 62 9.95 2.50 5.60
C LYS A 62 9.83 3.77 6.40
N ALA A 63 8.86 3.85 7.29
CA ALA A 63 8.65 5.08 8.03
C ALA A 63 9.88 5.50 8.79
N GLU A 64 10.57 4.55 9.38
CA GLU A 64 11.73 4.91 10.17
C GLU A 64 12.90 5.29 9.27
N GLY A 65 12.88 4.89 8.06
CA GLY A 65 13.96 5.26 7.16
C GLY A 65 13.84 6.66 6.64
N ILE A 66 12.72 7.21 6.91
CA ILE A 66 12.51 8.51 6.43
C ILE A 66 13.15 9.55 7.21
N HIS A 67 13.23 9.30 8.14
CA HIS A 67 13.81 10.25 8.71
C HIS A 67 14.79 10.55 8.10
N ARG A 68 14.41 10.41 7.42
CA ARG A 68 15.06 10.74 6.56
C ARG A 68 15.06 11.79 6.12
N ILE A 69 14.63 12.03 6.69
CA ILE A 69 14.67 12.68 6.50
C ILE A 69 15.05 13.25 6.51
N ASP A 70 15.25 13.50 6.69
CA ASP A 70 15.65 13.98 6.63
C ASP A 70 16.09 14.40 6.44
N PRO A 71 16.27 14.84 6.58
CA PRO A 71 16.71 15.32 6.39
C PRO A 71 17.15 15.59 6.18
N PHE A 72 17.19 15.76 6.29
CA PHE A 72 17.58 15.91 6.00
C PHE A 72 17.86 15.87 5.90
N ARG A 73 17.80 15.90 6.05
CA ARG A 73 18.00 15.73 5.93
C ARG A 73 18.06 15.81 5.66
#